data_f379413c080f4fd3e09e372bf01e3d8f
#
_entry.id   f379413c080f4fd3e09e372bf01e3d8f
#
_cell.length_a   1.000
_cell.length_b   1.000
_cell.length_c   1.000
_cell.angle_alpha   90.00
_cell.angle_beta   90.00
_cell.angle_gamma   90.00
#
_symmetry.space_group_name_H-M   'P 1'
#
loop_
_entity.id
_entity.type
_entity.pdbx_description
1 polymer ?
#
loop_
_entity_poly.entity_id
_entity_poly.type
_entity_poly.pdbx_seq_one_letter_code
_entity_poly.pdbx_strand_id
1 'polypeptide(L)'
;MNNTLMQAKEQFAQHELAGSLQTVNLVISNDQANGEAYLLRARIHYKMQQWGEAMNDYGSVLEIDPANQEAKSGIEMAKNILGYFAPDMFNP
;
A
#
# COMPACT_ATOMS: atom_id res chain seq x y z
N MET A 1 -9.40 0.58 21.64
CA MET A 1 -9.78 1.09 20.69
C MET A 1 -8.89 1.76 19.86
N ASN A 2 -7.70 1.48 19.93
CA ASN A 2 -6.72 2.24 19.28
C ASN A 2 -6.18 1.65 18.00
N ASN A 3 -6.64 0.50 17.56
CA ASN A 3 -6.16 -0.14 16.33
C ASN A 3 -7.16 0.07 15.21
N THR A 4 -7.46 1.35 14.95
CA THR A 4 -8.44 1.70 13.95
C THR A 4 -7.75 2.25 12.70
N LEU A 5 -8.47 2.22 11.59
CA LEU A 5 -7.97 2.82 10.36
C LEU A 5 -7.71 4.31 10.54
N MET A 6 -8.56 5.00 11.30
CA MET A 6 -8.36 6.41 11.57
C MET A 6 -7.03 6.67 12.29
N GLN A 7 -6.70 5.84 13.29
CA GLN A 7 -5.42 5.96 13.98
C GLN A 7 -4.26 5.75 13.02
N ALA A 8 -4.36 4.73 12.16
CA ALA A 8 -3.30 4.46 11.19
C ALA A 8 -3.12 5.65 10.24
N LYS A 9 -4.23 6.26 9.80
CA LYS A 9 -4.16 7.44 8.93
C LYS A 9 -3.49 8.62 9.62
N GLU A 10 -3.79 8.81 10.90
CA GLU A 10 -3.16 9.89 11.67
C GLU A 10 -1.66 9.67 11.81
N GLN A 11 -1.27 8.42 12.10
CA GLN A 11 0.14 8.10 12.20
C GLN A 11 0.85 8.33 10.88
N PHE A 12 0.21 7.95 9.77
CA PHE A 12 0.78 8.17 8.44
C PHE A 12 0.96 9.66 8.17
N ALA A 13 -0.04 10.48 8.51
CA ALA A 13 0.02 11.91 8.31
C ALA A 13 1.16 12.55 9.09
N GLN A 14 1.52 11.96 10.22
CA GLN A 14 2.62 12.46 11.05
C GLN A 14 3.95 11.81 10.72
N HIS A 15 4.02 11.08 9.62
CA HIS A 15 5.22 10.36 9.18
C HIS A 15 5.69 9.30 10.17
N GLU A 16 4.79 8.80 10.99
CA GLU A 16 5.08 7.67 11.88
C GLU A 16 4.81 6.40 11.09
N LEU A 17 5.69 6.12 10.12
CA LEU A 17 5.41 5.07 9.14
C LEU A 17 5.40 3.67 9.77
N ALA A 18 6.36 3.38 10.65
CA ALA A 18 6.40 2.06 11.29
C ALA A 18 5.17 1.84 12.17
N GLY A 19 4.77 2.87 12.93
CA GLY A 19 3.57 2.77 13.76
C GLY A 19 2.32 2.63 12.94
N SER A 20 2.22 3.40 11.84
CA SER A 20 1.08 3.33 10.94
C SER A 20 0.98 1.92 10.33
N LEU A 21 2.12 1.34 9.94
CA LEU A 21 2.14 0.00 9.37
C LEU A 21 1.64 -1.03 10.37
N GLN A 22 2.11 -0.96 11.62
CA GLN A 22 1.64 -1.86 12.66
C GLN A 22 0.13 -1.76 12.84
N THR A 23 -0.37 -0.53 12.91
CA THR A 23 -1.79 -0.30 13.14
C THR A 23 -2.63 -0.80 11.97
N VAL A 24 -2.22 -0.49 10.72
CA VAL A 24 -3.00 -0.91 9.56
C VAL A 24 -2.96 -2.43 9.39
N ASN A 25 -1.86 -3.08 9.78
CA ASN A 25 -1.80 -4.54 9.73
C ASN A 25 -2.85 -5.16 10.65
N LEU A 26 -3.07 -4.57 11.81
CA LEU A 26 -4.11 -5.05 12.72
C LEU A 26 -5.50 -4.82 12.15
N VAL A 27 -5.71 -3.66 11.50
CA VAL A 27 -6.99 -3.39 10.85
C VAL A 27 -7.28 -4.45 9.78
N ILE A 28 -6.28 -4.77 8.95
CA ILE A 28 -6.46 -5.75 7.88
C ILE A 28 -6.69 -7.15 8.45
N SER A 29 -5.99 -7.52 9.52
CA SER A 29 -6.20 -8.84 10.09
C SER A 29 -7.60 -9.01 10.64
N ASN A 30 -8.26 -7.92 11.04
CA ASN A 30 -9.62 -7.96 11.52
C ASN A 30 -10.66 -7.77 10.42
N ASP A 31 -10.27 -7.21 9.28
CA ASP A 31 -11.18 -6.96 8.16
C ASP A 31 -10.40 -7.04 6.86
N GLN A 32 -10.32 -8.25 6.34
CA GLN A 32 -9.50 -8.55 5.17
C GLN A 32 -10.09 -8.03 3.85
N ALA A 33 -11.29 -7.48 3.90
CA ALA A 33 -11.92 -6.88 2.72
C ALA A 33 -11.91 -5.35 2.77
N ASN A 34 -11.13 -4.77 3.67
CA ASN A 34 -11.11 -3.32 3.84
C ASN A 34 -10.16 -2.68 2.82
N GLY A 35 -10.74 -2.22 1.70
CA GLY A 35 -9.96 -1.62 0.61
C GLY A 35 -9.19 -0.38 1.03
N GLU A 36 -9.78 0.46 1.90
CA GLU A 36 -9.09 1.65 2.38
C GLU A 36 -7.84 1.29 3.19
N ALA A 37 -7.90 0.19 3.95
CA ALA A 37 -6.74 -0.24 4.73
C ALA A 37 -5.61 -0.70 3.82
N TYR A 38 -5.93 -1.45 2.77
CA TYR A 38 -4.91 -1.85 1.79
C TYR A 38 -4.33 -0.64 1.07
N LEU A 39 -5.18 0.34 0.74
CA LEU A 39 -4.69 1.54 0.07
C LEU A 39 -3.72 2.31 0.97
N LEU A 40 -4.04 2.44 2.24
CA LEU A 40 -3.15 3.09 3.19
C LEU A 40 -1.84 2.31 3.32
N ARG A 41 -1.92 0.98 3.44
CA ARG A 41 -0.70 0.18 3.57
C ARG A 41 0.17 0.28 2.32
N ALA A 42 -0.45 0.35 1.14
CA ALA A 42 0.29 0.57 -0.09
C ALA A 42 1.05 1.90 -0.06
N ARG A 43 0.38 2.95 0.43
CA ARG A 43 1.02 4.26 0.55
C ARG A 43 2.19 4.23 1.53
N ILE A 44 2.02 3.51 2.64
CA ILE A 44 3.09 3.36 3.63
C ILE A 44 4.29 2.67 2.99
N HIS A 45 4.06 1.54 2.34
CA HIS A 45 5.14 0.81 1.67
C HIS A 45 5.82 1.68 0.60
N TYR A 46 5.01 2.44 -0.15
CA TYR A 46 5.55 3.33 -1.18
C TYR A 46 6.48 4.36 -0.56
N LYS A 47 6.06 4.99 0.55
CA LYS A 47 6.89 5.95 1.26
C LYS A 47 8.17 5.32 1.78
N MET A 48 8.12 4.05 2.15
CA MET A 48 9.27 3.32 2.65
C MET A 48 10.11 2.73 1.51
N GLN A 49 9.75 3.02 0.27
CA GLN A 49 10.42 2.53 -0.93
C GLN A 49 10.39 1.00 -1.04
N GLN A 50 9.35 0.42 -0.48
CA GLN A 50 9.11 -1.02 -0.59
C GLN A 50 8.15 -1.25 -1.74
N TRP A 51 8.72 -1.20 -2.96
CA TRP A 51 7.92 -1.14 -4.19
C TRP A 51 7.11 -2.41 -4.44
N GLY A 52 7.70 -3.57 -4.16
CA GLY A 52 7.01 -4.84 -4.33
C GLY A 52 5.81 -4.96 -3.42
N GLU A 53 6.00 -4.62 -2.14
CA GLU A 53 4.91 -4.64 -1.17
C GLU A 53 3.83 -3.65 -1.54
N ALA A 54 4.23 -2.45 -1.99
CA ALA A 54 3.26 -1.45 -2.41
C ALA A 54 2.41 -1.97 -3.57
N MET A 55 3.05 -2.59 -4.56
CA MET A 55 2.33 -3.15 -5.71
C MET A 55 1.34 -4.23 -5.28
N ASN A 56 1.73 -5.09 -4.34
CA ASN A 56 0.84 -6.13 -3.85
C ASN A 56 -0.40 -5.52 -3.21
N ASP A 57 -0.23 -4.49 -2.40
CA ASP A 57 -1.36 -3.86 -1.72
C ASP A 57 -2.23 -3.06 -2.69
N TYR A 58 -1.63 -2.36 -3.66
CA TYR A 58 -2.43 -1.71 -4.70
C TYR A 58 -3.21 -2.74 -5.50
N GLY A 59 -2.62 -3.92 -5.75
CA GLY A 59 -3.31 -5.01 -6.42
C GLY A 59 -4.53 -5.46 -5.63
N SER A 60 -4.40 -5.57 -4.31
CA SER A 60 -5.53 -5.91 -3.45
C SER A 60 -6.64 -4.87 -3.52
N VAL A 61 -6.26 -3.59 -3.58
CA VAL A 61 -7.25 -2.51 -3.75
C VAL A 61 -8.02 -2.72 -5.04
N LEU A 62 -7.32 -3.06 -6.13
CA LEU A 62 -7.99 -3.23 -7.44
C LEU A 62 -8.89 -4.47 -7.48
N GLU A 63 -8.61 -5.47 -6.66
CA GLU A 63 -9.51 -6.61 -6.55
C GLU A 63 -10.83 -6.21 -5.90
N ILE A 64 -10.79 -5.24 -5.00
CA ILE A 64 -11.96 -4.76 -4.30
C ILE A 64 -12.66 -3.64 -5.08
N ASP A 65 -11.87 -2.74 -5.67
CA ASP A 65 -12.36 -1.59 -6.43
C ASP A 65 -11.54 -1.45 -7.71
N PRO A 66 -11.95 -2.11 -8.80
CA PRO A 66 -11.17 -2.10 -10.04
C PRO A 66 -11.02 -0.70 -10.67
N ALA A 67 -11.81 0.27 -10.26
CA ALA A 67 -11.77 1.61 -10.82
C ALA A 67 -10.86 2.55 -10.04
N ASN A 68 -10.19 2.06 -9.00
CA ASN A 68 -9.38 2.95 -8.15
C ASN A 68 -8.16 3.45 -8.93
N GLN A 69 -8.16 4.75 -9.23
CA GLN A 69 -7.11 5.36 -10.06
C GLN A 69 -5.77 5.43 -9.32
N GLU A 70 -5.80 5.70 -8.02
CA GLU A 70 -4.56 5.77 -7.25
C GLU A 70 -3.83 4.43 -7.28
N ALA A 71 -4.58 3.33 -7.16
CA ALA A 71 -3.97 2.00 -7.17
C ALA A 71 -3.38 1.69 -8.54
N LYS A 72 -4.09 2.05 -9.62
CA LYS A 72 -3.57 1.83 -10.97
C LYS A 72 -2.29 2.62 -11.20
N SER A 73 -2.30 3.91 -10.84
CA SER A 73 -1.13 4.76 -11.01
C SER A 73 0.02 4.30 -10.13
N GLY A 74 -0.29 3.89 -8.91
CA GLY A 74 0.74 3.41 -7.98
C GLY A 74 1.46 2.19 -8.50
N ILE A 75 0.72 1.25 -9.09
CA ILE A 75 1.32 0.06 -9.68
C ILE A 75 2.23 0.45 -10.85
N GLU A 76 1.75 1.33 -11.74
CA GLU A 76 2.55 1.76 -12.87
C GLU A 76 3.84 2.42 -12.44
N MET A 77 3.77 3.31 -11.45
CA MET A 77 4.96 3.99 -10.96
C MET A 77 5.94 3.02 -10.31
N ALA A 78 5.42 2.09 -9.50
CA ALA A 78 6.29 1.11 -8.84
C ALA A 78 6.96 0.19 -9.87
N LYS A 79 6.21 -0.22 -10.91
CA LYS A 79 6.79 -1.02 -11.99
C LYS A 79 7.89 -0.27 -12.71
N ASN A 80 7.67 1.01 -12.99
CA ASN A 80 8.69 1.82 -13.65
C ASN A 80 9.95 1.94 -12.82
N ILE A 81 9.78 2.14 -11.51
CA ILE A 81 10.94 2.24 -10.61
C ILE A 81 11.71 0.92 -10.58
N LEU A 82 10.99 -0.20 -10.41
CA LEU A 82 11.63 -1.52 -10.38
C LEU A 82 12.26 -1.85 -11.72
N GLY A 83 11.61 -1.48 -12.82
CA GLY A 83 12.16 -1.71 -14.15
C GLY A 83 13.44 -0.92 -14.39
N TYR A 84 13.55 0.28 -13.82
CA TYR A 84 14.73 1.09 -13.93
C TYR A 84 15.94 0.43 -13.23
N PHE A 85 15.69 -0.13 -12.02
CA PHE A 85 16.76 -0.75 -11.26
C PHE A 85 16.98 -2.22 -11.61
N ALA A 86 15.99 -2.91 -12.14
CA ALA A 86 16.06 -4.33 -12.44
C ALA A 86 15.24 -4.63 -13.70
N PRO A 87 15.69 -4.12 -14.87
CA PRO A 87 14.89 -4.21 -16.09
C PRO A 87 14.61 -5.65 -16.52
N ASP A 88 15.49 -6.58 -16.18
CA ASP A 88 15.30 -7.98 -16.60
C ASP A 88 14.11 -8.65 -15.92
N MET A 89 13.60 -8.07 -14.86
CA MET A 89 12.42 -8.62 -14.18
C MET A 89 11.16 -8.45 -15.01
N PHE A 90 11.13 -7.46 -15.89
CA PHE A 90 9.93 -7.12 -16.65
C PHE A 90 10.12 -7.23 -18.16
N ASN A 91 11.32 -7.58 -18.61
CA ASN A 91 11.61 -7.73 -20.02
C ASN A 91 12.19 -9.10 -20.25
N PRO A 92 11.33 -10.10 -20.44
CA PRO A 92 11.80 -11.48 -20.65
C PRO A 92 12.59 -11.64 -21.95
#